data_977c1c747937eb430e9938b31be3c601
#
_entry.id   977c1c747937eb430e9938b31be3c601
#
_cell.length_a   1.000
_cell.length_b   1.000
_cell.length_c   1.000
_cell.angle_alpha   90.00
_cell.angle_beta   90.00
_cell.angle_gamma   90.00
#
_symmetry.space_group_name_H-M   'P 1'
#
loop_
_entity.id
_entity.type
_entity.pdbx_description
1 polymer ?
#
loop_
_entity_poly.entity_id
_entity_poly.type
_entity_poly.pdbx_seq_one_letter_code
_entity_poly.pdbx_strand_id
1 'polypeptide(L)'
;MNLSFYAGEEKYVTATLSSIDPDEIVVINEANFELTDCKGNIVSAGVCEIRGQEISVLLPIERPGSYTLKLTVKVGRETIIEKVNIFAGA
;
A
#
# COMPACT_ATOMS: atom_id res chain seq x y z
N MET A 1 -1.71 -1.89 10.22
CA MET A 1 -2.04 -0.46 10.08
C MET A 1 -3.48 -0.32 9.62
N ASN A 2 -4.19 0.63 10.15
CA ASN A 2 -5.59 0.89 9.81
C ASN A 2 -5.73 2.32 9.29
N LEU A 3 -6.44 2.49 8.20
CA LEU A 3 -6.70 3.79 7.59
C LEU A 3 -8.21 3.99 7.41
N SER A 4 -8.65 5.24 7.47
CA SER A 4 -10.04 5.61 7.27
C SER A 4 -10.17 6.55 6.08
N PHE A 5 -11.14 6.24 5.22
CA PHE A 5 -11.51 7.05 4.06
C PHE A 5 -12.99 7.38 4.15
N TYR A 6 -13.41 8.41 3.44
CA TYR A 6 -14.82 8.58 3.07
C TYR A 6 -15.02 8.08 1.65
N ALA A 7 -16.15 7.44 1.40
CA ALA A 7 -16.47 6.98 0.05
C ALA A 7 -16.47 8.16 -0.93
N GLY A 8 -15.84 7.97 -2.08
CA GLY A 8 -15.65 9.02 -3.08
C GLY A 8 -14.34 9.77 -2.95
N GLU A 9 -13.57 9.54 -1.89
CA GLU A 9 -12.26 10.14 -1.73
C GLU A 9 -11.20 9.40 -2.54
N GLU A 10 -10.20 10.15 -2.98
CA GLU A 10 -8.99 9.63 -3.61
C GLU A 10 -7.80 10.15 -2.82
N LYS A 11 -7.05 9.26 -2.21
CA LYS A 11 -5.93 9.62 -1.32
C LYS A 11 -4.69 8.83 -1.63
N TYR A 12 -3.54 9.45 -1.37
CA TYR A 12 -2.27 8.76 -1.37
C TYR A 12 -2.09 7.98 -0.08
N VAL A 13 -1.64 6.74 -0.21
CA VAL A 13 -1.15 5.94 0.90
C VAL A 13 0.35 5.79 0.70
N THR A 14 1.11 6.22 1.70
CA THR A 14 2.57 6.22 1.64
C THR A 14 3.12 5.35 2.77
N ALA A 15 4.06 4.49 2.42
CA ALA A 15 4.77 3.66 3.38
C ALA A 15 6.27 3.90 3.23
N THR A 16 6.97 3.96 4.37
CA THR A 16 8.42 4.14 4.39
C THR A 16 9.07 2.87 4.90
N LEU A 17 10.07 2.36 4.16
CA LEU A 17 10.85 1.22 4.58
C LEU A 17 12.14 1.69 5.22
N SER A 18 12.47 1.12 6.37
CA SER A 18 13.72 1.42 7.06
C SER A 18 14.38 0.13 7.52
N SER A 19 15.70 0.12 7.55
CA SER A 19 16.49 -0.97 8.13
C SER A 19 16.64 -0.77 9.63
N ILE A 20 16.81 -1.89 10.35
CA ILE A 20 17.15 -1.88 11.77
C ILE A 20 18.57 -1.31 11.93
N ASP A 21 19.43 -1.55 10.95
CA ASP A 21 20.80 -1.00 10.94
C ASP A 21 20.76 0.39 10.28
N PRO A 22 21.08 1.48 11.02
CA PRO A 22 21.03 2.83 10.47
C PRO A 22 22.09 3.08 9.39
N ASP A 23 23.12 2.25 9.31
CA ASP A 23 24.17 2.37 8.29
C ASP A 23 23.80 1.64 7.00
N GLU A 24 22.73 0.85 7.01
CA GLU A 24 22.29 0.11 5.85
C GLU A 24 21.37 0.96 4.96
N ILE A 25 21.69 0.99 3.67
CA ILE A 25 20.86 1.67 2.68
C ILE A 25 19.84 0.67 2.12
N VAL A 26 18.55 1.02 2.26
CA VAL A 26 17.47 0.22 1.69
C VAL A 26 17.20 0.71 0.28
N VAL A 27 17.38 -0.18 -0.71
CA VAL A 27 17.07 0.12 -2.10
C VAL A 27 15.86 -0.70 -2.52
N ILE A 28 14.79 -0.01 -2.87
CA ILE A 28 13.56 -0.65 -3.33
C ILE A 28 13.68 -0.89 -4.83
N ASN A 29 13.67 -2.15 -5.24
CA ASN A 29 13.79 -2.53 -6.65
C ASN A 29 12.44 -2.48 -7.37
N GLU A 30 11.39 -2.89 -6.67
CA GLU A 30 10.05 -3.00 -7.23
C GLU A 30 9.02 -2.92 -6.11
N ALA A 31 7.89 -2.29 -6.38
CA ALA A 31 6.79 -2.24 -5.44
C ALA A 31 5.46 -2.29 -6.19
N ASN A 32 4.59 -3.19 -5.77
CA ASN A 32 3.27 -3.40 -6.35
C ASN A 32 2.20 -3.34 -5.28
N PHE A 33 0.98 -3.03 -5.67
CA PHE A 33 -0.15 -3.02 -4.75
C PHE A 33 -1.34 -3.79 -5.30
N GLU A 34 -2.16 -4.29 -4.39
CA GLU A 34 -3.43 -4.92 -4.70
C GLU A 34 -4.44 -4.49 -3.63
N LEU A 35 -5.53 -3.86 -4.06
CA LEU A 35 -6.61 -3.46 -3.19
C LEU A 35 -7.78 -4.41 -3.39
N THR A 36 -8.20 -5.08 -2.31
CA THR A 36 -9.32 -6.00 -2.33
C THR A 36 -10.45 -5.51 -1.44
N ASP A 37 -11.68 -5.83 -1.80
CA ASP A 37 -12.85 -5.56 -0.97
C ASP A 37 -13.06 -6.67 0.07
N CYS A 38 -14.10 -6.55 0.90
CA CYS A 38 -14.39 -7.51 1.95
C CYS A 38 -14.79 -8.90 1.43
N LYS A 39 -15.13 -9.00 0.15
CA LYS A 39 -15.47 -10.27 -0.51
C LYS A 39 -14.28 -10.92 -1.21
N GLY A 40 -13.11 -10.28 -1.16
CA GLY A 40 -11.91 -10.78 -1.81
C GLY A 40 -11.78 -10.39 -3.29
N ASN A 41 -12.65 -9.54 -3.79
CA ASN A 41 -12.56 -9.08 -5.17
C ASN A 41 -11.50 -7.98 -5.30
N ILE A 42 -10.70 -8.05 -6.36
CA ILE A 42 -9.69 -7.03 -6.64
C ILE A 42 -10.39 -5.78 -7.16
N VAL A 43 -10.26 -4.68 -6.42
CA VAL A 43 -10.81 -3.37 -6.77
C VAL A 43 -9.83 -2.59 -7.62
N SER A 44 -8.54 -2.67 -7.28
CA SER A 44 -7.46 -1.99 -7.99
C SER A 44 -6.15 -2.72 -7.75
N ALA A 45 -5.27 -2.69 -8.74
CA ALA A 45 -3.94 -3.26 -8.61
C ALA A 45 -3.00 -2.56 -9.59
N GLY A 46 -1.72 -2.52 -9.27
CA GLY A 46 -0.73 -1.88 -10.13
C GLY A 46 0.61 -1.71 -9.46
N VAL A 47 1.39 -0.78 -9.98
CA VAL A 47 2.74 -0.47 -9.52
C VAL A 47 2.69 0.75 -8.61
N CYS A 48 3.40 0.69 -7.49
CA CYS A 48 3.56 1.82 -6.59
C CYS A 48 4.61 2.80 -7.13
N GLU A 49 4.45 4.07 -6.81
CA GLU A 49 5.49 5.07 -7.03
C GLU A 49 6.57 4.88 -5.97
N ILE A 50 7.84 4.89 -6.39
CA ILE A 50 8.99 4.70 -5.50
C ILE A 50 9.79 5.99 -5.45
N ARG A 51 10.02 6.51 -4.24
CA ARG A 51 10.88 7.66 -3.99
C ARG A 51 11.84 7.33 -2.85
N GLY A 52 13.08 6.96 -3.19
CA GLY A 52 14.05 6.53 -2.20
C GLY A 52 13.56 5.32 -1.42
N GLN A 53 13.29 5.50 -0.14
CA GLN A 53 12.78 4.45 0.76
C GLN A 53 11.27 4.51 0.94
N GLU A 54 10.58 5.40 0.21
CA GLU A 54 9.14 5.55 0.29
C GLU A 54 8.45 4.93 -0.92
N ILE A 55 7.32 4.29 -0.67
CA ILE A 55 6.41 3.84 -1.72
C ILE A 55 5.07 4.53 -1.52
N SER A 56 4.45 4.93 -2.61
CA SER A 56 3.17 5.64 -2.59
C SER A 56 2.22 5.07 -3.62
N VAL A 57 0.95 5.04 -3.28
CA VAL A 57 -0.11 4.64 -4.19
C VAL A 57 -1.32 5.56 -4.00
N LEU A 58 -1.90 5.98 -5.11
CA LEU A 58 -3.13 6.77 -5.11
C LEU A 58 -4.31 5.81 -5.21
N LEU A 59 -5.16 5.79 -4.18
CA LEU A 59 -6.29 4.87 -4.10
C LEU A 59 -7.61 5.62 -4.25
N PRO A 60 -8.38 5.32 -5.30
CA PRO A 60 -9.77 5.77 -5.39
C PRO A 60 -10.67 4.74 -4.72
N ILE A 61 -11.41 5.16 -3.69
CA ILE A 61 -12.38 4.31 -3.02
C ILE A 61 -13.78 4.90 -3.23
N GLU A 62 -14.54 4.28 -4.11
CA GLU A 62 -15.83 4.80 -4.53
C GLU A 62 -17.00 4.37 -3.65
N ARG A 63 -16.88 3.21 -3.01
CA ARG A 63 -17.98 2.62 -2.23
C ARG A 63 -17.60 2.46 -0.77
N PRO A 64 -18.57 2.63 0.15
CA PRO A 64 -18.32 2.35 1.57
C PRO A 64 -18.02 0.87 1.78
N GLY A 65 -17.26 0.56 2.80
CA GLY A 65 -16.95 -0.80 3.20
C GLY A 65 -15.53 -0.96 3.71
N SER A 66 -15.16 -2.21 3.89
CA SER A 66 -13.83 -2.58 4.35
C SER A 66 -12.99 -3.10 3.18
N TYR A 67 -11.73 -2.68 3.15
CA TYR A 67 -10.78 -3.04 2.09
C TYR A 67 -9.48 -3.49 2.72
N THR A 68 -8.72 -4.28 1.98
CA THR A 68 -7.36 -4.65 2.35
C THR A 68 -6.42 -4.21 1.23
N LEU A 69 -5.44 -3.39 1.58
CA LEU A 69 -4.35 -3.00 0.68
C LEU A 69 -3.15 -3.88 0.97
N LYS A 70 -2.73 -4.65 -0.01
CA LYS A 70 -1.53 -5.48 0.07
C LYS A 70 -0.43 -4.81 -0.73
N LEU A 71 0.68 -4.50 -0.07
CA LEU A 71 1.87 -3.94 -0.68
C LEU A 71 2.92 -5.05 -0.76
N THR A 72 3.43 -5.30 -1.96
CA THR A 72 4.50 -6.28 -2.19
C THR A 72 5.72 -5.51 -2.67
N VAL A 73 6.79 -5.55 -1.88
CA VAL A 73 7.99 -4.75 -2.11
C VAL A 73 9.19 -5.67 -2.23
N LYS A 74 9.97 -5.48 -3.29
CA LYS A 74 11.23 -6.21 -3.49
C LYS A 74 12.40 -5.34 -3.12
N VAL A 75 13.19 -5.80 -2.15
CA VAL A 75 14.39 -5.13 -1.66
C VAL A 75 15.54 -6.13 -1.74
N GLY A 76 16.43 -5.94 -2.72
CA GLY A 76 17.49 -6.91 -2.97
C GLY A 76 16.91 -8.27 -3.34
N ARG A 77 17.19 -9.29 -2.53
CA ARG A 77 16.69 -10.65 -2.71
C ARG A 77 15.44 -10.94 -1.88
N GLU A 78 15.01 -10.00 -1.08
CA GLU A 78 13.87 -10.18 -0.17
C GLU A 78 12.59 -9.65 -0.79
N THR A 79 11.50 -10.31 -0.47
CA THR A 79 10.15 -9.84 -0.78
C THR A 79 9.44 -9.56 0.52
N ILE A 80 9.01 -8.32 0.69
CA ILE A 80 8.32 -7.87 1.89
C ILE A 80 6.86 -7.62 1.54
N ILE A 81 5.96 -8.19 2.35
CA ILE A 81 4.52 -8.01 2.17
C ILE A 81 3.98 -7.28 3.38
N GLU A 82 3.33 -6.13 3.12
CA GLU A 82 2.62 -5.35 4.13
C GLU A 82 1.14 -5.30 3.78
N LYS A 83 0.30 -5.42 4.80
CA LYS A 83 -1.15 -5.31 4.64
C LYS A 83 -1.67 -4.14 5.46
N VAL A 84 -2.50 -3.34 4.81
CA VAL A 84 -3.14 -2.18 5.42
C VAL A 84 -4.64 -2.37 5.35
N ASN A 85 -5.31 -2.28 6.49
CA ASN A 85 -6.77 -2.34 6.55
C ASN A 85 -7.32 -0.94 6.33
N ILE A 86 -8.26 -0.82 5.40
CA ILE A 86 -8.89 0.45 5.05
C ILE A 86 -10.39 0.34 5.30
N PHE A 87 -10.92 1.31 6.01
CA PHE A 87 -12.35 1.43 6.22
C PHE A 87 -12.85 2.70 5.52
N ALA A 88 -13.83 2.55 4.64
CA ALA A 88 -14.46 3.67 3.95
C ALA A 88 -15.87 3.90 4.49
N GLY A 89 -16.11 5.05 5.09
CA GLY A 89 -17.42 5.48 5.55
C GLY A 89 -18.22 6.14 4.43
N ALA A 90 -19.50 6.19 4.64
CA ALA A 90 -20.41 6.85 3.71
C ALA A 90 -20.42 8.36 3.92
#